data_c8c4f82d6bc3c0b57e2ae145c901a392
#
_entry.id   c8c4f82d6bc3c0b57e2ae145c901a392
#
_cell.length_a   1.000
_cell.length_b   1.000
_cell.length_c   1.000
_cell.angle_alpha   90.00
_cell.angle_beta   90.00
_cell.angle_gamma   90.00
#
_symmetry.space_group_name_H-M   'P 1'
#
loop_
_entity.id
_entity.type
_entity.pdbx_description
1 polymer ?
#
loop_
_entity_poly.entity_id
_entity_poly.type
_entity_poly.pdbx_seq_one_letter_code
_entity_poly.pdbx_strand_id
1 'polypeptide(L)'
;MSYNYQHIIVKPIGGRIGAEISGVDLSSNLVEDVVNEINQALLQYKTIFFKGQHQLDDIGQEAFAARLGTPLNHPTVPTKKGSNHILELDSRGGRADTWHTDITFIENYPKASILRSVIAPEVGGDTVWANTTAAYEHLPESLKVLADSLRAVHSNSYDYAASASITTEQREKYREIFTATEYET
;
A
#
# COMPACT_ATOMS: atom_id res chain seq x y z
N MET A 1 0.41 13.04 19.30
CA MET A 1 1.48 12.58 20.23
C MET A 1 2.77 12.49 19.42
N SER A 2 3.87 13.10 19.86
CA SER A 2 5.19 12.91 19.26
C SER A 2 5.80 11.63 19.82
N TYR A 3 6.01 10.62 19.01
CA TYR A 3 6.76 9.44 19.42
C TYR A 3 8.25 9.81 19.52
N ASN A 4 8.92 9.25 20.50
CA ASN A 4 10.37 9.37 20.64
C ASN A 4 11.00 8.05 20.16
N TYR A 5 11.52 8.07 18.92
CA TYR A 5 12.15 6.91 18.31
C TYR A 5 13.56 6.71 18.84
N GLN A 6 13.90 5.50 19.28
CA GLN A 6 15.18 5.15 19.89
C GLN A 6 16.10 4.39 18.92
N HIS A 7 15.52 3.64 18.00
CA HIS A 7 16.21 2.68 17.14
C HIS A 7 16.24 3.08 15.67
N ILE A 8 15.37 4.00 15.26
CA ILE A 8 15.31 4.53 13.89
C ILE A 8 15.33 6.06 13.90
N ILE A 9 15.75 6.65 12.80
CA ILE A 9 15.69 8.08 12.58
C ILE A 9 14.49 8.38 11.71
N VAL A 10 13.56 9.19 12.19
CA VAL A 10 12.34 9.55 11.47
C VAL A 10 12.37 11.03 11.12
N LYS A 11 12.33 11.33 9.81
CA LYS A 11 12.32 12.69 9.29
C LYS A 11 11.03 12.95 8.50
N PRO A 12 10.08 13.72 9.02
CA PRO A 12 8.90 14.12 8.26
C PRO A 12 9.29 14.83 6.96
N ILE A 13 8.62 14.53 5.86
CA ILE A 13 8.85 15.13 4.54
C ILE A 13 7.66 15.97 4.06
N GLY A 14 6.50 15.74 4.65
CA GLY A 14 5.29 16.52 4.39
C GLY A 14 4.59 16.93 5.67
N GLY A 15 3.78 17.98 5.61
CA GLY A 15 3.07 18.51 6.80
C GLY A 15 1.95 17.60 7.30
N ARG A 16 1.44 16.70 6.46
CA ARG A 16 0.27 15.85 6.78
C ARG A 16 0.46 14.37 6.45
N ILE A 17 1.46 14.04 5.65
CA ILE A 17 1.75 12.69 5.20
C ILE A 17 3.23 12.58 4.82
N GLY A 18 3.82 11.42 5.08
CA GLY A 18 5.14 11.05 4.63
C GLY A 18 6.26 11.34 5.62
N ALA A 19 7.08 10.32 5.87
CA ALA A 19 8.35 10.45 6.57
C ALA A 19 9.42 9.58 5.92
N GLU A 20 10.66 10.06 5.92
CA GLU A 20 11.85 9.28 5.58
C GLU A 20 12.37 8.59 6.82
N ILE A 21 12.60 7.29 6.72
CA ILE A 21 13.18 6.45 7.77
C ILE A 21 14.62 6.12 7.40
N SER A 22 15.53 6.31 8.33
CA SER A 22 16.93 5.95 8.18
C SER A 22 17.51 5.30 9.45
N GLY A 23 18.74 4.80 9.36
CA GLY A 23 19.36 4.04 10.45
C GLY A 23 18.96 2.57 10.49
N VAL A 24 18.35 2.05 9.42
CA VAL A 24 17.90 0.65 9.33
C VAL A 24 18.24 0.06 7.96
N ASP A 25 18.64 -1.21 7.95
CA ASP A 25 18.81 -2.05 6.78
C ASP A 25 17.70 -3.11 6.77
N LEU A 26 16.78 -2.98 5.82
CA LEU A 26 15.61 -3.86 5.71
C LEU A 26 15.96 -5.29 5.24
N SER A 27 17.15 -5.51 4.72
CA SER A 27 17.65 -6.85 4.36
C SER A 27 18.19 -7.63 5.57
N SER A 28 18.39 -6.94 6.70
CA SER A 28 18.90 -7.54 7.93
C SER A 28 17.78 -8.19 8.77
N ASN A 29 18.18 -9.02 9.74
CA ASN A 29 17.24 -9.52 10.74
C ASN A 29 16.94 -8.43 11.79
N LEU A 30 15.88 -7.66 11.55
CA LEU A 30 15.47 -6.57 12.42
C LEU A 30 15.02 -7.09 13.78
N VAL A 31 15.48 -6.44 14.86
CA VAL A 31 14.96 -6.71 16.20
C VAL A 31 13.55 -6.14 16.36
N GLU A 32 12.78 -6.69 17.29
CA GLU A 32 11.36 -6.37 17.46
C GLU A 32 11.12 -4.89 17.72
N ASP A 33 11.97 -4.24 18.51
CA ASP A 33 11.84 -2.82 18.83
C ASP A 33 11.95 -1.93 17.59
N VAL A 34 12.84 -2.26 16.64
CA VAL A 34 12.94 -1.56 15.34
C VAL A 34 11.66 -1.73 14.53
N VAL A 35 11.11 -2.95 14.46
CA VAL A 35 9.86 -3.23 13.74
C VAL A 35 8.69 -2.47 14.35
N ASN A 36 8.63 -2.41 15.68
CA ASN A 36 7.61 -1.66 16.41
C ASN A 36 7.70 -0.16 16.13
N GLU A 37 8.90 0.41 16.11
CA GLU A 37 9.09 1.82 15.76
C GLU A 37 8.73 2.12 14.30
N ILE A 38 9.05 1.22 13.36
CA ILE A 38 8.63 1.32 11.95
C ILE A 38 7.09 1.32 11.85
N ASN A 39 6.43 0.41 12.57
CA ASN A 39 4.96 0.38 12.63
C ASN A 39 4.36 1.66 13.20
N GLN A 40 4.96 2.22 14.26
CA GLN A 40 4.53 3.49 14.85
C GLN A 40 4.70 4.64 13.85
N ALA A 41 5.84 4.68 13.15
CA ALA A 41 6.09 5.69 12.11
C ALA A 41 5.07 5.58 10.96
N LEU A 42 4.75 4.35 10.51
CA LEU A 42 3.73 4.12 9.49
C LEU A 42 2.36 4.62 9.94
N LEU A 43 1.94 4.31 11.16
CA LEU A 43 0.66 4.76 11.71
C LEU A 43 0.60 6.29 11.88
N GLN A 44 1.71 6.91 12.24
CA GLN A 44 1.78 8.37 12.43
C GLN A 44 1.79 9.10 11.10
N TYR A 45 2.65 8.69 10.17
CA TYR A 45 2.91 9.41 8.92
C TYR A 45 2.18 8.87 7.71
N LYS A 46 1.47 7.74 7.82
CA LYS A 46 0.66 7.07 6.78
C LYS A 46 1.46 6.51 5.60
N THR A 47 2.53 7.17 5.20
CA THR A 47 3.48 6.72 4.18
C THR A 47 4.89 6.93 4.72
N ILE A 48 5.73 5.91 4.61
CA ILE A 48 7.13 5.98 5.05
C ILE A 48 8.05 5.53 3.93
N PHE A 49 9.23 6.12 3.85
CA PHE A 49 10.19 5.90 2.78
C PHE A 49 11.53 5.45 3.35
N PHE A 50 12.11 4.43 2.74
CA PHE A 50 13.43 3.92 3.06
C PHE A 50 14.33 4.08 1.84
N LYS A 51 15.35 4.93 1.94
CA LYS A 51 16.33 5.12 0.86
C LYS A 51 17.52 4.19 1.03
N GLY A 52 18.24 3.94 -0.07
CA GLY A 52 19.51 3.22 -0.04
C GLY A 52 19.42 1.74 0.31
N GLN A 53 18.26 1.11 0.15
CA GLN A 53 18.03 -0.32 0.47
C GLN A 53 18.49 -1.23 -0.69
N HIS A 54 19.71 -1.05 -1.19
CA HIS A 54 20.23 -1.75 -2.37
C HIS A 54 20.44 -3.25 -2.17
N GLN A 55 20.53 -3.69 -0.91
CA GLN A 55 20.70 -5.11 -0.55
C GLN A 55 19.36 -5.85 -0.47
N LEU A 56 18.24 -5.11 -0.45
CA LEU A 56 16.91 -5.69 -0.33
C LEU A 56 16.49 -6.33 -1.66
N ASP A 57 16.45 -7.64 -1.69
CA ASP A 57 15.91 -8.44 -2.79
C ASP A 57 14.45 -8.84 -2.57
N ASP A 58 13.90 -9.70 -3.42
CA ASP A 58 12.52 -10.16 -3.33
C ASP A 58 12.28 -10.97 -2.05
N ILE A 59 13.24 -11.82 -1.66
CA ILE A 59 13.15 -12.65 -0.45
C ILE A 59 13.17 -11.75 0.80
N GLY A 60 14.08 -10.79 0.83
CA GLY A 60 14.17 -9.81 1.92
C GLY A 60 12.93 -8.94 2.03
N GLN A 61 12.33 -8.54 0.91
CA GLN A 61 11.08 -7.77 0.90
C GLN A 61 9.92 -8.59 1.48
N GLU A 62 9.77 -9.86 1.12
CA GLU A 62 8.75 -10.74 1.69
C GLU A 62 8.99 -11.01 3.18
N ALA A 63 10.24 -11.22 3.58
CA ALA A 63 10.61 -11.38 4.99
C ALA A 63 10.30 -10.12 5.82
N PHE A 64 10.59 -8.94 5.29
CA PHE A 64 10.24 -7.68 5.94
C PHE A 64 8.72 -7.49 6.02
N ALA A 65 7.98 -7.80 4.95
CA ALA A 65 6.52 -7.73 4.97
C ALA A 65 5.93 -8.62 6.06
N ALA A 66 6.44 -9.85 6.21
CA ALA A 66 6.01 -10.79 7.25
C ALA A 66 6.27 -10.29 8.68
N ARG A 67 7.23 -9.37 8.89
CA ARG A 67 7.45 -8.72 10.19
C ARG A 67 6.41 -7.64 10.52
N LEU A 68 5.82 -7.04 9.50
CA LEU A 68 4.78 -6.00 9.66
C LEU A 68 3.37 -6.57 9.78
N GLY A 69 3.15 -7.78 9.34
CA GLY A 69 1.86 -8.47 9.37
C GLY A 69 1.86 -9.72 8.50
N THR A 70 0.71 -10.33 8.30
CA THR A 70 0.56 -11.49 7.40
C THR A 70 0.49 -10.99 5.94
N PRO A 71 1.45 -11.35 5.08
CA PRO A 71 1.39 -10.98 3.67
C PRO A 71 0.15 -11.56 2.99
N LEU A 72 -0.47 -10.77 2.13
CA LEU A 72 -1.67 -11.12 1.39
C LEU A 72 -1.37 -11.17 -0.11
N ASN A 73 -1.90 -12.17 -0.78
CA ASN A 73 -1.87 -12.23 -2.25
C ASN A 73 -2.97 -11.34 -2.83
N HIS A 74 -2.65 -10.67 -3.93
CA HIS A 74 -3.68 -9.95 -4.66
C HIS A 74 -4.71 -10.97 -5.20
N PRO A 75 -6.02 -10.76 -4.98
CA PRO A 75 -7.01 -11.75 -5.35
C PRO A 75 -7.11 -12.02 -6.86
N THR A 76 -6.76 -11.05 -7.69
CA THR A 76 -6.93 -11.13 -9.16
C THR A 76 -5.63 -11.06 -9.95
N VAL A 77 -4.55 -10.52 -9.38
CA VAL A 77 -3.27 -10.35 -10.08
C VAL A 77 -2.31 -11.44 -9.64
N PRO A 78 -1.72 -12.20 -10.59
CA PRO A 78 -0.77 -13.25 -10.26
C PRO A 78 0.52 -12.66 -9.66
N THR A 79 1.11 -13.40 -8.74
CA THR A 79 2.42 -13.05 -8.17
C THR A 79 3.54 -13.22 -9.21
N LYS A 80 4.62 -12.48 -9.02
CA LYS A 80 5.86 -12.62 -9.77
C LYS A 80 6.38 -14.05 -9.69
N LYS A 81 6.85 -14.60 -10.80
CA LYS A 81 7.42 -15.95 -10.84
C LYS A 81 8.60 -16.07 -9.86
N GLY A 82 8.54 -17.04 -8.97
CA GLY A 82 9.57 -17.30 -7.96
C GLY A 82 9.38 -16.53 -6.65
N SER A 83 8.31 -15.76 -6.51
CA SER A 83 7.92 -15.14 -5.24
C SER A 83 6.53 -15.64 -4.80
N ASN A 84 6.21 -15.43 -3.52
CA ASN A 84 4.92 -15.85 -2.96
C ASN A 84 3.90 -14.72 -2.93
N HIS A 85 4.35 -13.47 -2.71
CA HIS A 85 3.46 -12.33 -2.47
C HIS A 85 3.79 -11.08 -3.30
N ILE A 86 4.87 -11.08 -4.07
CA ILE A 86 5.29 -9.91 -4.85
C ILE A 86 4.53 -9.84 -6.17
N LEU A 87 4.02 -8.67 -6.47
CA LEU A 87 3.53 -8.30 -7.78
C LEU A 87 4.60 -7.49 -8.51
N GLU A 88 4.77 -7.75 -9.80
CA GLU A 88 5.64 -6.94 -10.64
C GLU A 88 4.80 -5.87 -11.35
N LEU A 89 5.07 -4.61 -11.01
CA LEU A 89 4.42 -3.46 -11.64
C LEU A 89 5.34 -2.87 -12.70
N ASP A 90 4.95 -3.03 -13.96
CA ASP A 90 5.68 -2.50 -15.11
C ASP A 90 4.82 -1.43 -15.79
N SER A 91 5.31 -0.20 -15.84
CA SER A 91 4.60 0.94 -16.46
C SER A 91 4.32 0.76 -17.95
N ARG A 92 4.98 -0.20 -18.62
CA ARG A 92 4.68 -0.59 -20.00
C ARG A 92 3.37 -1.38 -20.12
N GLY A 93 2.96 -2.05 -19.03
CA GLY A 93 1.73 -2.84 -18.95
C GLY A 93 0.48 -2.08 -18.50
N GLY A 94 0.65 -0.88 -17.97
CA GLY A 94 -0.45 -0.07 -17.47
C GLY A 94 0.01 1.07 -16.56
N ARG A 95 -0.91 1.99 -16.27
CA ARG A 95 -0.69 3.11 -15.34
C ARG A 95 -1.88 3.23 -14.41
N ALA A 96 -1.60 3.43 -13.13
CA ALA A 96 -2.60 3.84 -12.16
C ALA A 96 -2.62 5.38 -12.14
N ASP A 97 -3.62 5.97 -12.78
CA ASP A 97 -3.78 7.42 -12.94
C ASP A 97 -5.03 7.97 -12.24
N THR A 98 -5.70 7.14 -11.47
CA THR A 98 -6.86 7.50 -10.66
C THR A 98 -6.56 7.32 -9.17
N TRP A 99 -7.15 8.19 -8.33
CA TRP A 99 -7.07 8.03 -6.88
C TRP A 99 -7.80 6.76 -6.43
N HIS A 100 -7.11 5.90 -5.71
CA HIS A 100 -7.64 4.64 -5.20
C HIS A 100 -6.96 4.23 -3.90
N THR A 101 -7.54 3.27 -3.22
CA THR A 101 -6.92 2.51 -2.13
C THR A 101 -6.90 1.04 -2.54
N ASP A 102 -5.75 0.39 -2.39
CA ASP A 102 -5.56 -0.99 -2.82
C ASP A 102 -6.42 -1.96 -2.00
N ILE A 103 -7.07 -2.89 -2.69
CA ILE A 103 -7.70 -4.11 -2.14
C ILE A 103 -8.61 -3.84 -0.92
N THR A 104 -9.40 -2.78 -0.94
CA THR A 104 -10.38 -2.51 0.13
C THR A 104 -11.69 -3.30 -0.02
N PHE A 105 -11.85 -4.05 -1.10
CA PHE A 105 -13.05 -4.81 -1.45
C PHE A 105 -13.07 -6.24 -0.89
N ILE A 106 -12.15 -6.58 0.00
CA ILE A 106 -12.13 -7.85 0.73
C ILE A 106 -12.24 -7.59 2.23
N GLU A 107 -12.85 -8.53 2.97
CA GLU A 107 -13.07 -8.39 4.41
C GLU A 107 -11.78 -8.16 5.20
N ASN A 108 -10.75 -8.94 4.90
CA ASN A 108 -9.43 -8.79 5.52
C ASN A 108 -8.50 -8.00 4.59
N TYR A 109 -8.79 -6.72 4.41
CA TYR A 109 -7.97 -5.85 3.55
C TYR A 109 -6.56 -5.64 4.13
N PRO A 110 -5.54 -5.42 3.27
CA PRO A 110 -4.16 -5.25 3.72
C PRO A 110 -3.97 -3.98 4.55
N LYS A 111 -3.18 -4.09 5.62
CA LYS A 111 -2.79 -2.97 6.47
C LYS A 111 -1.98 -1.92 5.72
N ALA A 112 -1.11 -2.36 4.82
CA ALA A 112 -0.22 -1.51 4.05
C ALA A 112 0.27 -2.24 2.79
N SER A 113 0.69 -1.48 1.78
CA SER A 113 1.41 -1.98 0.61
C SER A 113 2.89 -1.61 0.73
N ILE A 114 3.79 -2.50 0.33
CA ILE A 114 5.23 -2.26 0.30
C ILE A 114 5.67 -2.20 -1.16
N LEU A 115 5.99 -1.00 -1.62
CA LEU A 115 6.45 -0.77 -2.98
C LEU A 115 7.98 -0.61 -2.99
N ARG A 116 8.68 -1.48 -3.73
CA ARG A 116 10.12 -1.40 -3.96
C ARG A 116 10.40 -0.96 -5.38
N SER A 117 11.07 0.17 -5.54
CA SER A 117 11.53 0.64 -6.85
C SER A 117 12.76 -0.15 -7.29
N VAL A 118 12.65 -0.86 -8.42
CA VAL A 118 13.74 -1.64 -9.04
C VAL A 118 14.36 -0.85 -10.19
N ILE A 119 13.52 -0.24 -11.01
CA ILE A 119 13.92 0.64 -12.10
C ILE A 119 13.07 1.89 -12.00
N ALA A 120 13.70 3.03 -11.81
CA ALA A 120 13.01 4.33 -11.80
C ALA A 120 13.52 5.15 -13.01
N PRO A 121 12.64 5.88 -13.72
CA PRO A 121 13.05 6.82 -14.73
C PRO A 121 13.78 8.01 -14.08
N GLU A 122 14.65 8.68 -14.86
CA GLU A 122 15.32 9.91 -14.40
C GLU A 122 14.34 11.07 -14.17
N VAL A 123 13.22 11.07 -14.91
CA VAL A 123 12.19 12.11 -14.86
C VAL A 123 10.80 11.50 -14.99
N GLY A 124 9.88 11.91 -14.15
CA GLY A 124 8.48 11.46 -14.17
C GLY A 124 8.26 10.09 -13.51
N GLY A 125 7.04 9.58 -13.64
CA GLY A 125 6.65 8.32 -13.01
C GLY A 125 6.46 8.44 -11.49
N ASP A 126 6.19 9.66 -10.99
CA ASP A 126 5.99 9.91 -9.57
C ASP A 126 4.74 9.19 -9.05
N THR A 127 4.87 8.61 -7.87
CA THR A 127 3.72 8.11 -7.10
C THR A 127 3.34 9.14 -6.05
N VAL A 128 2.05 9.46 -6.00
CA VAL A 128 1.53 10.47 -5.05
C VAL A 128 0.55 9.83 -4.06
N TRP A 129 0.54 10.34 -2.84
CA TRP A 129 -0.34 9.85 -1.77
C TRP A 129 -1.13 10.98 -1.15
N ALA A 130 -2.37 10.70 -0.76
CA ALA A 130 -3.22 11.61 -0.01
C ALA A 130 -3.57 11.02 1.36
N ASN A 131 -3.59 11.88 2.38
CA ASN A 131 -4.00 11.49 3.73
C ASN A 131 -5.51 11.66 3.90
N THR A 132 -6.26 10.57 3.78
CA THR A 132 -7.73 10.57 3.90
C THR A 132 -8.20 10.88 5.32
N THR A 133 -7.43 10.51 6.36
CA THR A 133 -7.70 10.90 7.75
C THR A 133 -7.67 12.42 7.88
N ALA A 134 -6.61 13.05 7.39
CA ALA A 134 -6.52 14.51 7.42
C ALA A 134 -7.59 15.18 6.54
N ALA A 135 -7.97 14.57 5.42
CA ALA A 135 -9.07 15.06 4.59
C ALA A 135 -10.39 15.07 5.37
N TYR A 136 -10.72 13.97 6.06
CA TYR A 136 -11.90 13.89 6.92
C TYR A 136 -11.85 14.91 8.08
N GLU A 137 -10.72 14.99 8.79
CA GLU A 137 -10.55 15.92 9.93
C GLU A 137 -10.77 17.38 9.55
N HIS A 138 -10.48 17.75 8.30
CA HIS A 138 -10.64 19.11 7.79
C HIS A 138 -11.99 19.37 7.09
N LEU A 139 -12.89 18.37 7.04
CA LEU A 139 -14.25 18.63 6.55
C LEU A 139 -14.98 19.63 7.45
N PRO A 140 -15.83 20.48 6.89
CA PRO A 140 -16.83 21.20 7.66
C PRO A 140 -17.70 20.24 8.48
N GLU A 141 -18.14 20.67 9.66
CA GLU A 141 -18.87 19.80 10.59
C GLU A 141 -20.12 19.16 9.95
N SER A 142 -20.86 19.91 9.13
CA SER A 142 -22.02 19.40 8.41
C SER A 142 -21.69 18.26 7.46
N LEU A 143 -20.50 18.25 6.85
CA LEU A 143 -20.04 17.18 5.96
C LEU A 143 -19.52 15.96 6.76
N LYS A 144 -18.95 16.19 7.94
CA LYS A 144 -18.59 15.07 8.84
C LYS A 144 -19.83 14.31 9.28
N VAL A 145 -20.85 15.05 9.77
CA VAL A 145 -22.13 14.45 10.19
C VAL A 145 -22.76 13.66 9.04
N LEU A 146 -22.70 14.18 7.82
CA LEU A 146 -23.19 13.45 6.65
C LEU A 146 -22.34 12.19 6.41
N ALA A 147 -21.01 12.29 6.37
CA ALA A 147 -20.10 11.18 6.12
C ALA A 147 -20.28 10.07 7.17
N ASP A 148 -20.42 10.43 8.44
CA ASP A 148 -20.59 9.47 9.55
C ASP A 148 -21.94 8.70 9.48
N SER A 149 -22.90 9.22 8.73
CA SER A 149 -24.20 8.59 8.51
C SER A 149 -24.26 7.67 7.29
N LEU A 150 -23.23 7.68 6.46
CA LEU A 150 -23.16 6.92 5.21
C LEU A 150 -22.43 5.60 5.41
N ARG A 151 -22.69 4.67 4.51
CA ARG A 151 -21.91 3.45 4.33
C ARG A 151 -21.33 3.42 2.93
N ALA A 152 -20.12 2.88 2.79
CA ALA A 152 -19.46 2.70 1.51
C ALA A 152 -19.50 1.22 1.11
N VAL A 153 -19.87 0.95 -0.12
CA VAL A 153 -19.71 -0.38 -0.73
C VAL A 153 -18.38 -0.40 -1.46
N HIS A 154 -17.48 -1.26 -1.02
CA HIS A 154 -16.20 -1.47 -1.66
C HIS A 154 -16.33 -2.59 -2.70
N SER A 155 -15.88 -2.31 -3.92
CA SER A 155 -16.00 -3.24 -5.04
C SER A 155 -14.80 -3.09 -5.96
N ASN A 156 -14.39 -4.21 -6.59
CA ASN A 156 -13.36 -4.19 -7.64
C ASN A 156 -13.92 -3.97 -9.05
N SER A 157 -15.21 -3.61 -9.19
CA SER A 157 -15.88 -3.44 -10.49
C SER A 157 -15.27 -2.33 -11.35
N TYR A 158 -14.63 -1.36 -10.72
CA TYR A 158 -13.97 -0.22 -11.38
C TYR A 158 -12.47 -0.40 -11.55
N ASP A 159 -11.94 -1.52 -11.09
CA ASP A 159 -10.54 -1.89 -11.17
C ASP A 159 -10.20 -2.46 -12.56
N TYR A 160 -9.04 -3.04 -12.71
CA TYR A 160 -8.46 -3.59 -13.95
C TYR A 160 -9.39 -4.49 -14.78
N ALA A 161 -10.47 -4.99 -14.20
CA ALA A 161 -11.50 -5.77 -14.88
C ALA A 161 -12.17 -5.03 -16.07
N ALA A 162 -12.14 -3.70 -16.07
CA ALA A 162 -12.66 -2.86 -17.15
C ALA A 162 -11.64 -2.64 -18.29
N SER A 163 -10.38 -3.03 -18.12
CA SER A 163 -9.33 -2.81 -19.11
C SER A 163 -9.54 -3.66 -20.35
N ALA A 164 -9.44 -3.04 -21.53
CA ALA A 164 -9.52 -3.72 -22.82
C ALA A 164 -8.34 -4.67 -23.11
N SER A 165 -7.27 -4.59 -22.30
CA SER A 165 -6.02 -5.34 -22.51
C SER A 165 -5.97 -6.70 -21.82
N ILE A 166 -6.98 -7.08 -21.02
CA ILE A 166 -7.01 -8.37 -20.33
C ILE A 166 -7.53 -9.49 -21.22
N THR A 167 -6.99 -10.69 -21.07
CA THR A 167 -7.44 -11.89 -21.79
C THR A 167 -8.85 -12.30 -21.34
N THR A 168 -9.52 -13.14 -22.16
CA THR A 168 -10.85 -13.67 -21.80
C THR A 168 -10.80 -14.45 -20.48
N GLU A 169 -9.78 -15.27 -20.29
CA GLU A 169 -9.57 -16.05 -19.06
C GLU A 169 -9.38 -15.14 -17.81
N GLN A 170 -8.58 -14.09 -17.94
CA GLN A 170 -8.44 -13.09 -16.88
C GLN A 170 -9.77 -12.41 -16.58
N ARG A 171 -10.55 -12.08 -17.60
CA ARG A 171 -11.85 -11.42 -17.44
C ARG A 171 -12.87 -12.32 -16.75
N GLU A 172 -12.87 -13.62 -17.05
CA GLU A 172 -13.71 -14.60 -16.37
C GLU A 172 -13.32 -14.75 -14.90
N LYS A 173 -12.03 -14.85 -14.61
CA LYS A 173 -11.49 -14.88 -13.24
C LYS A 173 -11.84 -13.61 -12.46
N TYR A 174 -11.75 -12.44 -13.07
CA TYR A 174 -12.18 -11.18 -12.47
C TYR A 174 -13.66 -11.17 -12.12
N ARG A 175 -14.52 -11.65 -13.03
CA ARG A 175 -15.96 -11.73 -12.79
C ARG A 175 -16.31 -12.69 -11.66
N GLU A 176 -15.64 -13.82 -11.59
CA GLU A 176 -15.84 -14.82 -10.55
C GLU A 176 -15.49 -14.26 -9.16
N ILE A 177 -14.34 -13.59 -9.06
CA ILE A 177 -13.89 -12.94 -7.83
C ILE A 177 -14.76 -11.71 -7.49
N PHE A 178 -15.15 -10.93 -8.50
CA PHE A 178 -16.05 -9.78 -8.34
C PHE A 178 -17.38 -10.18 -7.70
N THR A 179 -17.97 -11.29 -8.15
CA THR A 179 -19.26 -11.77 -7.61
C THR A 179 -19.15 -12.21 -6.15
N ALA A 180 -17.94 -12.56 -5.69
CA ALA A 180 -17.70 -13.10 -4.35
C ALA A 180 -17.22 -12.04 -3.34
N THR A 181 -16.83 -10.83 -3.74
CA THR A 181 -16.07 -9.89 -2.92
C THR A 181 -16.63 -8.47 -2.81
N GLU A 182 -17.92 -8.26 -3.00
CA GLU A 182 -18.53 -7.00 -2.57
C GLU A 182 -18.53 -6.95 -1.03
N TYR A 183 -17.95 -5.89 -0.48
CA TYR A 183 -17.85 -5.69 0.94
C TYR A 183 -18.41 -4.31 1.34
N GLU A 184 -19.29 -4.29 2.33
CA GLU A 184 -19.91 -3.08 2.86
C GLU A 184 -19.28 -2.73 4.21
N THR A 185 -18.74 -1.49 4.36
CA THR A 185 -18.16 -0.96 5.61
C THR A 185 -19.03 0.12 6.23
#